data_074d382ca29573aea6e80baecb92e484
#
_entry.id   074d382ca29573aea6e80baecb92e484
#
_cell.length_a   1.000
_cell.length_b   1.000
_cell.length_c   1.000
_cell.angle_alpha   90.00
_cell.angle_beta   90.00
_cell.angle_gamma   90.00
#
_symmetry.space_group_name_H-M   'P 1'
#
loop_
_entity.id
_entity.type
_entity.pdbx_description
1 polymer ?
#
loop_
_entity_poly.entity_id
_entity_poly.type
_entity_poly.pdbx_seq_one_letter_code
_entity_poly.pdbx_strand_id
1 'polypeptide(L)'
;MAVSAAHIRTALDRLVAGMTGLRADGRFDEPNLDGTPGDYVSFDSWEWPQGVGLYGLVKLWARTGDEGLLATIEDWYDRRIAAGLPPMNVNTTAPMLALSELWRRRRQPRFEPVLHDWASRVVATMPRTPEGGFQHNVSDRINDDELWDDTLFMVALFLASFGQASGEPRFVDEAERQFLVHARYLADTRSGLWFHGWTFRGRHNFARALWGRGNSWITVGILDLIDMAQISPSVRAYLLGVLEAQIAALLKLQAPSGAWRTLLDDPTSYEEISATAGFGYGLMKGARIGLGPAEWRQAGLRALDAVLANVGDDGVVANVSYGTRMGHDLQFYRDIPLQPTGYGQALAILCLAEGLENPNEMTEAA
;
A
#
# COMPACT_ATOMS: atom_id res chain seq x y z
N MET A 1 -19.43 -17.58 12.05
CA MET A 1 -18.43 -18.64 12.38
C MET A 1 -17.09 -18.12 11.92
N ALA A 2 -16.03 -18.26 12.71
CA ALA A 2 -14.69 -17.86 12.26
C ALA A 2 -14.29 -18.65 11.01
N VAL A 3 -13.73 -17.98 10.00
CA VAL A 3 -13.23 -18.62 8.78
C VAL A 3 -12.06 -19.53 9.15
N SER A 4 -12.04 -20.74 8.60
CA SER A 4 -10.97 -21.70 8.91
C SER A 4 -9.66 -21.30 8.22
N ALA A 5 -8.52 -21.61 8.86
CA ALA A 5 -7.19 -21.38 8.28
C ALA A 5 -7.01 -22.11 6.92
N ALA A 6 -7.64 -23.28 6.75
CA ALA A 6 -7.62 -24.00 5.47
C ALA A 6 -8.32 -23.21 4.35
N HIS A 7 -9.46 -22.58 4.65
CA HIS A 7 -10.18 -21.74 3.69
C HIS A 7 -9.35 -20.52 3.28
N ILE A 8 -8.73 -19.85 4.26
CA ILE A 8 -7.83 -18.71 4.00
C ILE A 8 -6.66 -19.13 3.09
N ARG A 9 -6.00 -20.27 3.36
CA ARG A 9 -4.90 -20.76 2.53
C ARG A 9 -5.34 -21.03 1.08
N THR A 10 -6.47 -21.72 0.90
CA THR A 10 -7.03 -21.95 -0.45
C THR A 10 -7.32 -20.64 -1.18
N ALA A 11 -7.85 -19.63 -0.49
CA ALA A 11 -8.09 -18.32 -1.08
C ALA A 11 -6.76 -17.59 -1.43
N LEU A 12 -5.74 -17.71 -0.60
CA LEU A 12 -4.40 -17.17 -0.86
C LEU A 12 -3.77 -17.79 -2.12
N ASP A 13 -3.84 -19.12 -2.27
CA ASP A 13 -3.31 -19.80 -3.45
C ASP A 13 -4.00 -19.31 -4.73
N ARG A 14 -5.33 -19.15 -4.69
CA ARG A 14 -6.10 -18.58 -5.80
C ARG A 14 -5.72 -17.12 -6.09
N LEU A 15 -5.59 -16.28 -5.06
CA LEU A 15 -5.21 -14.88 -5.21
C LEU A 15 -3.83 -14.72 -5.84
N VAL A 16 -2.86 -15.53 -5.45
CA VAL A 16 -1.51 -15.54 -6.06
C VAL A 16 -1.60 -15.91 -7.54
N ALA A 17 -2.34 -16.97 -7.86
CA ALA A 17 -2.54 -17.39 -9.25
C ALA A 17 -3.27 -16.33 -10.08
N GLY A 18 -4.34 -15.73 -9.53
CA GLY A 18 -5.08 -14.64 -10.15
C GLY A 18 -4.21 -13.41 -10.42
N MET A 19 -3.37 -13.00 -9.46
CA MET A 19 -2.48 -11.86 -9.60
C MET A 19 -1.40 -12.09 -10.67
N THR A 20 -0.72 -13.23 -10.63
CA THR A 20 0.34 -13.56 -11.62
C THR A 20 -0.22 -13.78 -13.02
N GLY A 21 -1.52 -14.09 -13.10
CA GLY A 21 -2.26 -14.23 -14.35
C GLY A 21 -2.81 -12.93 -14.95
N LEU A 22 -2.72 -11.78 -14.24
CA LEU A 22 -3.25 -10.52 -14.74
C LEU A 22 -2.56 -10.08 -16.05
N ARG A 23 -3.38 -9.64 -17.00
CA ARG A 23 -2.94 -9.10 -18.32
C ARG A 23 -3.78 -7.89 -18.65
N ALA A 24 -3.16 -6.85 -19.21
CA ALA A 24 -3.86 -5.69 -19.74
C ALA A 24 -4.75 -6.10 -20.91
N ASP A 25 -5.91 -5.47 -21.00
CA ASP A 25 -6.87 -5.65 -22.10
C ASP A 25 -7.01 -4.40 -22.98
N GLY A 26 -6.11 -3.44 -22.80
CA GLY A 26 -6.05 -2.20 -23.58
C GLY A 26 -7.00 -1.10 -23.13
N ARG A 27 -7.87 -1.34 -22.15
CA ARG A 27 -8.88 -0.34 -21.73
C ARG A 27 -8.29 0.85 -20.97
N PHE A 28 -7.10 0.71 -20.42
CA PHE A 28 -6.46 1.69 -19.54
C PHE A 28 -5.01 1.98 -19.95
N ASP A 29 -4.64 1.67 -21.18
CA ASP A 29 -3.31 1.88 -21.73
C ASP A 29 -3.16 3.35 -22.13
N GLU A 30 -2.75 4.19 -21.17
CA GLU A 30 -2.30 5.55 -21.48
C GLU A 30 -0.78 5.57 -21.65
N PRO A 31 -0.23 6.31 -22.64
CA PRO A 31 1.20 6.38 -22.83
C PRO A 31 1.89 7.10 -21.65
N ASN A 32 3.05 6.61 -21.28
CA ASN A 32 3.92 7.28 -20.33
C ASN A 32 4.51 8.58 -20.94
N LEU A 33 5.03 9.46 -20.09
CA LEU A 33 5.64 10.73 -20.48
C LEU A 33 6.85 10.56 -21.43
N ASP A 34 7.54 9.43 -21.36
CA ASP A 34 8.66 9.08 -22.24
C ASP A 34 8.21 8.43 -23.57
N GLY A 35 6.91 8.30 -23.79
CA GLY A 35 6.30 7.72 -24.99
C GLY A 35 6.23 6.19 -24.98
N THR A 36 6.66 5.51 -23.95
CA THR A 36 6.46 4.06 -23.81
C THR A 36 5.00 3.74 -23.46
N PRO A 37 4.48 2.57 -23.86
CA PRO A 37 3.14 2.15 -23.45
C PRO A 37 3.05 2.04 -21.92
N GLY A 38 2.00 2.60 -21.32
CA GLY A 38 1.67 2.39 -19.92
C GLY A 38 0.91 1.07 -19.75
N ASP A 39 1.31 0.26 -18.79
CA ASP A 39 0.58 -0.96 -18.42
C ASP A 39 0.48 -1.05 -16.89
N TYR A 40 -0.68 -0.68 -16.38
CA TYR A 40 -1.00 -0.69 -14.94
C TYR A 40 -1.69 -1.98 -14.48
N VAL A 41 -1.86 -2.96 -15.37
CA VAL A 41 -2.62 -4.20 -15.08
C VAL A 41 -1.76 -5.45 -15.12
N SER A 42 -0.97 -5.65 -16.18
CA SER A 42 -0.21 -6.89 -16.36
C SER A 42 0.82 -7.11 -15.24
N PHE A 43 0.86 -8.30 -14.67
CA PHE A 43 1.83 -8.63 -13.61
C PHE A 43 3.29 -8.39 -14.01
N ASP A 44 3.60 -8.50 -15.28
CA ASP A 44 4.96 -8.31 -15.81
C ASP A 44 5.36 -6.85 -16.06
N SER A 45 4.56 -5.85 -15.73
CA SER A 45 4.93 -4.44 -15.84
C SER A 45 5.71 -3.94 -14.63
N TRP A 46 6.58 -2.89 -14.79
CA TRP A 46 7.25 -2.25 -13.67
C TRP A 46 6.52 -0.94 -13.32
N GLU A 47 5.48 -1.07 -12.52
CA GLU A 47 4.65 0.05 -12.08
C GLU A 47 4.16 -0.14 -10.65
N TRP A 48 3.47 0.86 -10.08
CA TRP A 48 3.02 0.81 -8.70
C TRP A 48 2.05 -0.36 -8.40
N PRO A 49 1.12 -0.76 -9.28
CA PRO A 49 0.24 -1.89 -8.98
C PRO A 49 1.01 -3.19 -8.78
N GLN A 50 2.05 -3.39 -9.60
CA GLN A 50 2.94 -4.56 -9.49
C GLN A 50 3.86 -4.44 -8.27
N GLY A 51 4.32 -3.23 -7.97
CA GLY A 51 5.10 -2.98 -6.75
C GLY A 51 4.34 -3.34 -5.48
N VAL A 52 3.08 -2.92 -5.37
CA VAL A 52 2.19 -3.32 -4.28
C VAL A 52 1.93 -4.83 -4.32
N GLY A 53 1.71 -5.39 -5.54
CA GLY A 53 1.55 -6.82 -5.77
C GLY A 53 2.71 -7.63 -5.19
N LEU A 54 3.92 -7.28 -5.58
CA LEU A 54 5.15 -7.91 -5.10
C LEU A 54 5.32 -7.77 -3.59
N TYR A 55 4.94 -6.62 -3.01
CA TYR A 55 4.98 -6.44 -1.56
C TYR A 55 4.07 -7.42 -0.84
N GLY A 56 2.84 -7.63 -1.34
CA GLY A 56 1.94 -8.67 -0.84
C GLY A 56 2.56 -10.07 -0.91
N LEU A 57 3.19 -10.42 -2.04
CA LEU A 57 3.87 -11.71 -2.21
C LEU A 57 5.06 -11.88 -1.25
N VAL A 58 5.89 -10.84 -1.09
CA VAL A 58 7.03 -10.88 -0.15
C VAL A 58 6.56 -11.06 1.29
N LYS A 59 5.48 -10.39 1.70
CA LYS A 59 4.89 -10.57 3.04
C LYS A 59 4.31 -11.97 3.22
N LEU A 60 3.63 -12.50 2.22
CA LEU A 60 3.11 -13.88 2.23
C LEU A 60 4.26 -14.89 2.32
N TRP A 61 5.28 -14.77 1.46
CA TRP A 61 6.48 -15.61 1.54
C TRP A 61 7.14 -15.53 2.92
N ALA A 62 7.32 -14.34 3.46
CA ALA A 62 7.93 -14.16 4.77
C ALA A 62 7.16 -14.87 5.90
N ARG A 63 5.87 -15.09 5.72
CA ARG A 63 4.98 -15.76 6.69
C ARG A 63 4.91 -17.28 6.47
N THR A 64 4.97 -17.72 5.23
CA THR A 64 4.77 -19.15 4.86
C THR A 64 6.08 -19.91 4.64
N GLY A 65 7.14 -19.22 4.25
CA GLY A 65 8.39 -19.85 3.82
C GLY A 65 8.29 -20.57 2.48
N ASP A 66 7.29 -20.24 1.64
CA ASP A 66 7.05 -20.91 0.35
C ASP A 66 8.18 -20.56 -0.66
N GLU A 67 9.06 -21.52 -0.92
CA GLU A 67 10.19 -21.36 -1.83
C GLU A 67 9.76 -21.23 -3.31
N GLY A 68 8.60 -21.74 -3.71
CA GLY A 68 8.05 -21.55 -5.05
C GLY A 68 7.61 -20.10 -5.27
N LEU A 69 6.97 -19.52 -4.25
CA LEU A 69 6.62 -18.11 -4.26
C LEU A 69 7.87 -17.21 -4.27
N LEU A 70 8.89 -17.56 -3.47
CA LEU A 70 10.18 -16.86 -3.47
C LEU A 70 10.81 -16.88 -4.87
N ALA A 71 10.87 -18.04 -5.51
CA ALA A 71 11.44 -18.18 -6.85
C ALA A 71 10.69 -17.30 -7.87
N THR A 72 9.37 -17.22 -7.78
CA THR A 72 8.54 -16.35 -8.63
C THR A 72 8.90 -14.86 -8.45
N ILE A 73 9.08 -14.41 -7.20
CA ILE A 73 9.45 -13.03 -6.89
C ILE A 73 10.86 -12.71 -7.39
N GLU A 74 11.84 -13.59 -7.12
CA GLU A 74 13.23 -13.38 -7.53
C GLU A 74 13.37 -13.36 -9.05
N ASP A 75 12.73 -14.30 -9.77
CA ASP A 75 12.72 -14.33 -11.22
C ASP A 75 12.11 -13.06 -11.83
N TRP A 76 11.03 -12.54 -11.24
CA TRP A 76 10.43 -11.29 -11.68
C TRP A 76 11.43 -10.14 -11.61
N TYR A 77 12.13 -9.96 -10.47
CA TYR A 77 13.13 -8.90 -10.32
C TYR A 77 14.32 -9.11 -11.24
N ASP A 78 14.86 -10.31 -11.33
CA ASP A 78 16.01 -10.62 -12.19
C ASP A 78 15.70 -10.28 -13.66
N ARG A 79 14.53 -10.68 -14.17
CA ARG A 79 14.11 -10.35 -15.54
C ARG A 79 13.92 -8.84 -15.75
N ARG A 80 13.28 -8.15 -14.81
CA ARG A 80 13.01 -6.71 -14.94
C ARG A 80 14.27 -5.86 -14.83
N ILE A 81 15.15 -6.17 -13.90
CA ILE A 81 16.43 -5.48 -13.76
C ILE A 81 17.30 -5.71 -15.01
N ALA A 82 17.36 -6.94 -15.51
CA ALA A 82 18.12 -7.25 -16.73
C ALA A 82 17.57 -6.54 -17.98
N ALA A 83 16.27 -6.32 -18.08
CA ALA A 83 15.63 -5.57 -19.17
C ALA A 83 15.87 -4.05 -19.09
N GLY A 84 16.35 -3.54 -17.96
CA GLY A 84 16.51 -2.11 -17.70
C GLY A 84 15.32 -1.52 -16.94
N LEU A 85 15.62 -0.67 -15.96
CA LEU A 85 14.59 -0.04 -15.12
C LEU A 85 14.05 1.23 -15.79
N PRO A 86 12.75 1.53 -15.61
CA PRO A 86 12.13 2.73 -16.18
C PRO A 86 12.64 4.02 -15.50
N PRO A 87 12.30 5.21 -16.04
CA PRO A 87 12.56 6.49 -15.36
C PRO A 87 11.98 6.50 -13.94
N MET A 88 12.73 7.08 -13.00
CA MET A 88 12.35 7.13 -11.59
C MET A 88 11.25 8.17 -11.36
N ASN A 89 10.16 7.74 -10.75
CA ASN A 89 9.07 8.57 -10.24
C ASN A 89 8.41 7.87 -9.04
N VAL A 90 7.28 8.38 -8.53
CA VAL A 90 6.57 7.79 -7.39
C VAL A 90 6.12 6.37 -7.69
N ASN A 91 5.49 6.16 -8.85
CA ASN A 91 4.95 4.86 -9.25
C ASN A 91 6.05 3.81 -9.45
N THR A 92 7.09 4.15 -10.21
CA THR A 92 8.19 3.24 -10.50
C THR A 92 9.11 2.97 -9.31
N THR A 93 8.94 3.73 -8.21
CA THR A 93 9.62 3.47 -6.93
C THR A 93 8.90 2.38 -6.11
N ALA A 94 7.60 2.19 -6.28
CA ALA A 94 6.85 1.22 -5.48
C ALA A 94 7.42 -0.22 -5.49
N PRO A 95 7.91 -0.78 -6.63
CA PRO A 95 8.54 -2.11 -6.61
C PRO A 95 9.79 -2.20 -5.74
N MET A 96 10.47 -1.09 -5.48
CA MET A 96 11.68 -1.07 -4.64
C MET A 96 11.38 -1.38 -3.17
N LEU A 97 10.17 -1.11 -2.68
CA LEU A 97 9.76 -1.49 -1.32
C LEU A 97 9.79 -3.01 -1.15
N ALA A 98 9.17 -3.74 -2.06
CA ALA A 98 9.14 -5.20 -2.01
C ALA A 98 10.56 -5.80 -2.18
N LEU A 99 11.38 -5.24 -3.08
CA LEU A 99 12.77 -5.65 -3.27
C LEU A 99 13.62 -5.40 -2.01
N SER A 100 13.41 -4.27 -1.34
CA SER A 100 14.09 -3.96 -0.09
C SER A 100 13.74 -4.95 1.03
N GLU A 101 12.44 -5.29 1.18
CA GLU A 101 11.97 -6.28 2.15
C GLU A 101 12.50 -7.69 1.85
N LEU A 102 12.60 -8.06 0.58
CA LEU A 102 13.22 -9.30 0.14
C LEU A 102 14.72 -9.29 0.49
N TRP A 103 15.43 -8.23 0.10
CA TRP A 103 16.87 -8.09 0.36
C TRP A 103 17.18 -8.05 1.87
N ARG A 104 16.37 -7.39 2.67
CA ARG A 104 16.53 -7.36 4.13
C ARG A 104 16.61 -8.77 4.74
N ARG A 105 15.86 -9.72 4.18
CA ARG A 105 15.78 -11.12 4.67
C ARG A 105 16.80 -12.05 4.02
N ARG A 106 17.11 -11.86 2.74
CA ARG A 106 17.91 -12.80 1.95
C ARG A 106 19.32 -12.32 1.69
N ARG A 107 19.61 -11.01 1.82
CA ARG A 107 20.93 -10.40 1.63
C ARG A 107 21.61 -10.78 0.32
N GLN A 108 20.85 -10.93 -0.76
CA GLN A 108 21.41 -11.28 -2.06
C GLN A 108 22.20 -10.10 -2.63
N PRO A 109 23.53 -10.28 -2.93
CA PRO A 109 24.41 -9.16 -3.30
C PRO A 109 23.98 -8.44 -4.58
N ARG A 110 23.29 -9.12 -5.50
CA ARG A 110 22.88 -8.55 -6.79
C ARG A 110 21.83 -7.44 -6.68
N PHE A 111 21.05 -7.41 -5.60
CA PHE A 111 19.99 -6.42 -5.40
C PHE A 111 20.45 -5.15 -4.66
N GLU A 112 21.50 -5.26 -3.86
CA GLU A 112 21.99 -4.12 -3.05
C GLU A 112 22.39 -2.90 -3.87
N PRO A 113 23.19 -3.02 -4.95
CA PRO A 113 23.55 -1.85 -5.76
C PRO A 113 22.35 -1.15 -6.40
N VAL A 114 21.34 -1.91 -6.84
CA VAL A 114 20.11 -1.37 -7.43
C VAL A 114 19.32 -0.59 -6.39
N LEU A 115 19.13 -1.15 -5.20
CA LEU A 115 18.41 -0.51 -4.09
C LEU A 115 19.13 0.77 -3.64
N HIS A 116 20.45 0.72 -3.49
CA HIS A 116 21.25 1.86 -3.05
C HIS A 116 21.25 3.01 -4.07
N ASP A 117 21.42 2.69 -5.36
CA ASP A 117 21.34 3.70 -6.42
C ASP A 117 19.95 4.36 -6.44
N TRP A 118 18.89 3.54 -6.40
CA TRP A 118 17.53 4.06 -6.43
C TRP A 118 17.20 4.93 -5.22
N ALA A 119 17.51 4.48 -3.99
CA ALA A 119 17.28 5.25 -2.78
C ALA A 119 18.07 6.57 -2.77
N SER A 120 19.31 6.54 -3.21
CA SER A 120 20.16 7.73 -3.31
C SER A 120 19.59 8.74 -4.31
N ARG A 121 19.14 8.28 -5.47
CA ARG A 121 18.50 9.12 -6.49
C ARG A 121 17.16 9.69 -6.02
N VAL A 122 16.32 8.90 -5.34
CA VAL A 122 15.07 9.38 -4.73
C VAL A 122 15.34 10.58 -3.84
N VAL A 123 16.27 10.44 -2.89
CA VAL A 123 16.59 11.54 -1.96
C VAL A 123 17.18 12.77 -2.66
N ALA A 124 18.05 12.55 -3.66
CA ALA A 124 18.80 13.62 -4.32
C ALA A 124 18.00 14.34 -5.41
N THR A 125 17.12 13.66 -6.15
CA THR A 125 16.59 14.18 -7.41
C THR A 125 15.07 14.12 -7.55
N MET A 126 14.34 13.40 -6.67
CA MET A 126 12.88 13.37 -6.76
C MET A 126 12.32 14.79 -6.54
N PRO A 127 11.46 15.29 -7.44
CA PRO A 127 10.88 16.61 -7.31
C PRO A 127 10.17 16.81 -5.96
N ARG A 128 10.31 18.03 -5.41
CA ARG A 128 9.75 18.38 -4.10
C ARG A 128 8.81 19.55 -4.19
N THR A 129 7.79 19.52 -3.37
CA THR A 129 6.90 20.65 -3.11
C THR A 129 7.64 21.74 -2.29
N PRO A 130 7.10 22.95 -2.16
CA PRO A 130 7.74 24.04 -1.40
C PRO A 130 8.11 23.68 0.06
N GLU A 131 7.36 22.78 0.69
CA GLU A 131 7.64 22.33 2.07
C GLU A 131 8.53 21.08 2.12
N GLY A 132 9.02 20.64 0.95
CA GLY A 132 9.98 19.55 0.83
C GLY A 132 9.38 18.14 0.86
N GLY A 133 8.06 17.98 0.81
CA GLY A 133 7.42 16.71 0.53
C GLY A 133 7.68 16.28 -0.91
N PHE A 134 7.78 14.99 -1.18
CA PHE A 134 7.92 14.50 -2.55
C PHE A 134 6.67 14.82 -3.35
N GLN A 135 6.88 15.50 -4.50
CA GLN A 135 5.83 15.82 -5.44
C GLN A 135 5.33 14.52 -6.10
N HIS A 136 4.01 14.34 -6.16
CA HIS A 136 3.42 13.09 -6.66
C HIS A 136 3.48 12.99 -8.20
N ASN A 137 4.69 12.99 -8.76
CA ASN A 137 4.91 12.75 -10.19
C ASN A 137 4.87 11.25 -10.47
N VAL A 138 4.15 10.89 -11.54
CA VAL A 138 3.91 9.52 -11.95
C VAL A 138 4.34 9.30 -13.41
N SER A 139 4.29 8.07 -13.91
CA SER A 139 4.83 7.70 -15.21
C SER A 139 4.19 8.44 -16.38
N ASP A 140 2.90 8.78 -16.29
CA ASP A 140 2.12 9.42 -17.33
C ASP A 140 1.74 10.88 -17.05
N ARG A 141 2.10 11.41 -15.85
CA ARG A 141 1.71 12.76 -15.46
C ARG A 141 2.68 13.43 -14.49
N ILE A 142 2.86 14.72 -14.70
CA ILE A 142 3.51 15.61 -13.74
C ILE A 142 2.41 16.29 -12.93
N ASN A 143 2.43 16.13 -11.61
CA ASN A 143 1.49 16.75 -10.66
C ASN A 143 2.23 17.82 -9.86
N ASP A 144 2.47 18.94 -10.48
CA ASP A 144 3.27 20.04 -9.95
C ASP A 144 2.72 20.61 -8.64
N ASP A 145 3.59 20.66 -7.62
CA ASP A 145 3.27 21.19 -6.29
C ASP A 145 2.16 20.42 -5.55
N GLU A 146 2.03 19.10 -5.83
CA GLU A 146 1.01 18.26 -5.21
C GLU A 146 1.60 17.21 -4.27
N LEU A 147 0.97 17.05 -3.10
CA LEU A 147 1.15 15.93 -2.17
C LEU A 147 -0.07 15.01 -2.27
N TRP A 148 0.17 13.71 -2.44
CA TRP A 148 -0.88 12.68 -2.38
C TRP A 148 -0.52 11.65 -1.32
N ASP A 149 -1.52 11.08 -0.66
CA ASP A 149 -1.33 10.11 0.43
C ASP A 149 -0.63 8.82 -0.03
N ASP A 150 -0.81 8.42 -1.30
CA ASP A 150 -0.14 7.27 -1.94
C ASP A 150 1.40 7.34 -1.85
N THR A 151 1.98 8.55 -1.92
CA THR A 151 3.44 8.76 -1.91
C THR A 151 4.11 8.15 -0.68
N LEU A 152 3.41 8.13 0.45
CA LEU A 152 3.93 7.57 1.70
C LEU A 152 4.15 6.06 1.58
N PHE A 153 3.18 5.35 1.00
CA PHE A 153 3.34 3.91 0.76
C PHE A 153 4.35 3.62 -0.34
N MET A 154 4.27 4.33 -1.49
CA MET A 154 5.05 4.03 -2.69
C MET A 154 6.53 4.38 -2.54
N VAL A 155 6.87 5.43 -1.79
CA VAL A 155 8.24 5.96 -1.70
C VAL A 155 8.80 5.94 -0.28
N ALA A 156 8.06 6.49 0.70
CA ALA A 156 8.61 6.67 2.04
C ALA A 156 8.87 5.32 2.74
N LEU A 157 8.01 4.33 2.57
CA LEU A 157 8.24 2.99 3.12
C LEU A 157 9.47 2.30 2.52
N PHE A 158 9.74 2.48 1.23
CA PHE A 158 10.97 1.97 0.61
C PHE A 158 12.21 2.56 1.27
N LEU A 159 12.25 3.89 1.45
CA LEU A 159 13.37 4.55 2.10
C LEU A 159 13.57 4.06 3.53
N ALA A 160 12.48 3.91 4.30
CA ALA A 160 12.54 3.39 5.67
C ALA A 160 13.07 1.95 5.72
N SER A 161 12.52 1.06 4.88
CA SER A 161 12.93 -0.35 4.81
C SER A 161 14.40 -0.49 4.41
N PHE A 162 14.82 0.21 3.33
CA PHE A 162 16.20 0.14 2.86
C PHE A 162 17.16 0.81 3.85
N GLY A 163 16.85 1.99 4.38
CA GLY A 163 17.68 2.70 5.35
C GLY A 163 17.93 1.87 6.61
N GLN A 164 16.90 1.23 7.15
CA GLN A 164 17.03 0.31 8.27
C GLN A 164 17.89 -0.91 7.93
N ALA A 165 17.69 -1.48 6.75
CA ALA A 165 18.38 -2.71 6.35
C ALA A 165 19.85 -2.46 5.95
N SER A 166 20.17 -1.32 5.33
CA SER A 166 21.55 -0.94 4.94
C SER A 166 22.35 -0.30 6.07
N GLY A 167 21.70 0.12 7.16
CA GLY A 167 22.33 0.87 8.24
C GLY A 167 22.62 2.33 7.87
N GLU A 168 21.87 2.90 6.91
CA GLU A 168 21.98 4.29 6.48
C GLU A 168 20.80 5.13 7.01
N PRO A 169 20.94 5.79 8.19
CA PRO A 169 19.84 6.48 8.86
C PRO A 169 19.28 7.65 8.03
N ARG A 170 20.06 8.24 7.12
CA ARG A 170 19.58 9.34 6.24
C ARG A 170 18.32 8.99 5.44
N PHE A 171 18.15 7.71 5.10
CA PHE A 171 16.95 7.26 4.37
C PHE A 171 15.75 7.12 5.30
N VAL A 172 15.98 6.68 6.55
CA VAL A 172 14.92 6.65 7.58
C VAL A 172 14.49 8.06 7.95
N ASP A 173 15.45 8.98 8.13
CA ASP A 173 15.18 10.41 8.44
C ASP A 173 14.34 11.06 7.32
N GLU A 174 14.64 10.74 6.06
CA GLU A 174 13.84 11.25 4.94
C GLU A 174 12.42 10.66 4.93
N ALA A 175 12.28 9.37 5.24
CA ALA A 175 10.96 8.75 5.38
C ALA A 175 10.14 9.41 6.49
N GLU A 176 10.72 9.62 7.68
CA GLU A 176 10.08 10.35 8.78
C GLU A 176 9.62 11.74 8.36
N ARG A 177 10.50 12.47 7.66
CA ARG A 177 10.17 13.79 7.12
C ARG A 177 8.97 13.75 6.19
N GLN A 178 8.92 12.77 5.29
CA GLN A 178 7.79 12.62 4.36
C GLN A 178 6.48 12.36 5.11
N PHE A 179 6.48 11.46 6.09
CA PHE A 179 5.28 11.22 6.91
C PHE A 179 4.83 12.49 7.64
N LEU A 180 5.74 13.26 8.22
CA LEU A 180 5.39 14.51 8.93
C LEU A 180 4.84 15.59 7.99
N VAL A 181 5.43 15.78 6.81
CA VAL A 181 4.97 16.77 5.83
C VAL A 181 3.59 16.38 5.29
N HIS A 182 3.37 15.13 4.93
CA HIS A 182 2.07 14.67 4.44
C HIS A 182 1.00 14.77 5.54
N ALA A 183 1.30 14.35 6.77
CA ALA A 183 0.35 14.48 7.88
C ALA A 183 -0.08 15.92 8.11
N ARG A 184 0.85 16.89 8.01
CA ARG A 184 0.54 18.32 8.18
C ARG A 184 -0.51 18.84 7.20
N TYR A 185 -0.53 18.33 5.96
CA TYR A 185 -1.38 18.83 4.89
C TYR A 185 -2.60 17.97 4.58
N LEU A 186 -2.52 16.68 4.90
CA LEU A 186 -3.56 15.73 4.53
C LEU A 186 -4.41 15.26 5.71
N ALA A 187 -3.89 15.21 6.95
CA ALA A 187 -4.68 14.78 8.09
C ALA A 187 -5.77 15.80 8.45
N ASP A 188 -7.02 15.37 8.45
CA ASP A 188 -8.14 16.20 8.91
C ASP A 188 -8.37 15.98 10.41
N THR A 189 -8.00 16.95 11.22
CA THR A 189 -8.16 16.88 12.69
C THR A 189 -9.60 16.85 13.18
N ARG A 190 -10.59 17.12 12.32
CA ARG A 190 -12.02 17.07 12.67
C ARG A 190 -12.57 15.65 12.59
N SER A 191 -12.25 14.95 11.51
CA SER A 191 -12.73 13.58 11.27
C SER A 191 -11.75 12.50 11.76
N GLY A 192 -10.46 12.82 11.87
CA GLY A 192 -9.37 11.88 12.06
C GLY A 192 -8.92 11.19 10.76
N LEU A 193 -9.66 11.36 9.67
CA LEU A 193 -9.34 10.79 8.36
C LEU A 193 -8.36 11.67 7.59
N TRP A 194 -7.92 11.20 6.41
CA TRP A 194 -6.99 11.93 5.57
C TRP A 194 -7.63 12.29 4.24
N PHE A 195 -7.35 13.52 3.76
CA PHE A 195 -7.65 13.92 2.40
C PHE A 195 -6.72 13.23 1.43
N HIS A 196 -7.20 12.85 0.25
CA HIS A 196 -6.41 12.22 -0.80
C HIS A 196 -5.17 13.04 -1.19
N GLY A 197 -5.30 14.37 -1.27
CA GLY A 197 -4.17 15.20 -1.64
C GLY A 197 -4.29 16.66 -1.22
N TRP A 198 -3.18 17.37 -1.41
CA TRP A 198 -3.01 18.81 -1.22
C TRP A 198 -2.26 19.41 -2.39
N THR A 199 -2.69 20.56 -2.87
CA THR A 199 -1.90 21.38 -3.80
C THR A 199 -1.42 22.65 -3.16
N PHE A 200 -0.13 23.00 -3.37
CA PHE A 200 0.42 24.30 -2.97
C PHE A 200 -0.02 25.43 -3.92
N ARG A 201 -0.50 25.08 -5.13
CA ARG A 201 -1.16 26.01 -6.04
C ARG A 201 -2.59 26.23 -5.58
N GLY A 202 -2.90 27.44 -5.10
CA GLY A 202 -4.21 27.74 -4.52
C GLY A 202 -4.45 27.24 -3.08
N ARG A 203 -3.56 26.37 -2.54
CA ARG A 203 -3.55 25.91 -1.12
C ARG A 203 -4.88 25.27 -0.68
N HIS A 204 -5.21 24.14 -1.26
CA HIS A 204 -6.42 23.40 -0.95
C HIS A 204 -6.28 21.89 -1.15
N ASN A 205 -7.23 21.11 -0.60
CA ASN A 205 -7.29 19.64 -0.72
C ASN A 205 -8.19 19.19 -1.89
N PHE A 206 -8.16 19.87 -3.04
CA PHE A 206 -8.96 19.52 -4.23
C PHE A 206 -10.46 19.35 -3.89
N ALA A 207 -11.03 18.19 -4.15
CA ALA A 207 -12.41 17.84 -3.78
C ALA A 207 -12.62 17.63 -2.27
N ARG A 208 -11.57 17.67 -1.46
CA ARG A 208 -11.57 17.29 -0.03
C ARG A 208 -12.07 15.86 0.19
N ALA A 209 -11.79 14.97 -0.76
CA ALA A 209 -12.22 13.58 -0.68
C ALA A 209 -11.50 12.85 0.47
N LEU A 210 -12.27 12.25 1.36
CA LEU A 210 -11.80 11.30 2.37
C LEU A 210 -11.84 9.90 1.72
N TRP A 211 -10.91 9.69 0.79
CA TRP A 211 -10.88 8.52 -0.09
C TRP A 211 -10.44 7.26 0.65
N GLY A 212 -11.21 6.18 0.51
CA GLY A 212 -11.03 4.95 1.28
C GLY A 212 -9.65 4.30 1.06
N ARG A 213 -9.24 4.05 -0.20
CA ARG A 213 -7.94 3.42 -0.48
C ARG A 213 -6.78 4.32 -0.07
N GLY A 214 -6.88 5.64 -0.27
CA GLY A 214 -5.88 6.59 0.22
C GLY A 214 -5.70 6.50 1.73
N ASN A 215 -6.80 6.51 2.48
CA ASN A 215 -6.75 6.30 3.93
C ASN A 215 -6.18 4.93 4.30
N SER A 216 -6.40 3.88 3.48
CA SER A 216 -5.82 2.56 3.75
C SER A 216 -4.30 2.54 3.57
N TRP A 217 -3.75 3.31 2.60
CA TRP A 217 -2.31 3.51 2.46
C TRP A 217 -1.69 4.11 3.72
N ILE A 218 -2.39 5.05 4.37
CA ILE A 218 -1.94 5.66 5.63
C ILE A 218 -1.97 4.66 6.78
N THR A 219 -3.07 3.91 6.94
CA THR A 219 -3.18 2.88 7.98
C THR A 219 -2.06 1.84 7.85
N VAL A 220 -1.87 1.28 6.64
CA VAL A 220 -0.80 0.32 6.35
C VAL A 220 0.56 0.98 6.51
N GLY A 221 0.74 2.17 5.94
CA GLY A 221 2.00 2.89 5.90
C GLY A 221 2.56 3.22 7.28
N ILE A 222 1.75 3.73 8.19
CA ILE A 222 2.20 4.06 9.56
C ILE A 222 2.56 2.78 10.32
N LEU A 223 1.75 1.73 10.23
CA LEU A 223 2.00 0.48 10.93
C LEU A 223 3.23 -0.25 10.39
N ASP A 224 3.40 -0.25 9.07
CA ASP A 224 4.56 -0.87 8.44
C ASP A 224 5.83 -0.07 8.70
N LEU A 225 5.79 1.27 8.69
CA LEU A 225 6.93 2.12 9.07
C LEU A 225 7.42 1.79 10.49
N ILE A 226 6.50 1.74 11.46
CA ILE A 226 6.82 1.47 12.87
C ILE A 226 7.41 0.06 13.08
N ASP A 227 6.95 -0.91 12.28
CA ASP A 227 7.39 -2.31 12.37
C ASP A 227 8.72 -2.56 11.66
N MET A 228 9.01 -1.82 10.57
CA MET A 228 10.19 -2.10 9.72
C MET A 228 11.41 -1.25 10.06
N ALA A 229 11.26 -0.10 10.71
CA ALA A 229 12.34 0.84 10.95
C ALA A 229 12.34 1.40 12.38
N GLN A 230 13.54 1.67 12.89
CA GLN A 230 13.73 2.42 14.13
C GLN A 230 13.58 3.91 13.82
N ILE A 231 12.39 4.44 14.03
CA ILE A 231 12.09 5.86 13.86
C ILE A 231 12.24 6.60 15.21
N SER A 232 12.43 7.94 15.13
CA SER A 232 12.60 8.77 16.31
C SER A 232 11.35 8.69 17.23
N PRO A 233 11.55 8.61 18.57
CA PRO A 233 10.44 8.41 19.51
C PRO A 233 9.33 9.48 19.41
N SER A 234 9.70 10.72 19.15
CA SER A 234 8.73 11.82 19.00
C SER A 234 7.90 11.68 17.72
N VAL A 235 8.52 11.27 16.60
CA VAL A 235 7.81 11.00 15.33
C VAL A 235 6.89 9.79 15.52
N ARG A 236 7.39 8.72 16.16
CA ARG A 236 6.57 7.56 16.48
C ARG A 236 5.34 7.91 17.31
N ALA A 237 5.51 8.70 18.37
CA ALA A 237 4.39 9.12 19.22
C ALA A 237 3.37 9.98 18.44
N TYR A 238 3.85 10.89 17.59
CA TYR A 238 2.99 11.72 16.74
C TYR A 238 2.19 10.87 15.75
N LEU A 239 2.84 9.97 15.02
CA LEU A 239 2.19 9.11 14.03
C LEU A 239 1.19 8.13 14.67
N LEU A 240 1.48 7.62 15.87
CA LEU A 240 0.53 6.80 16.61
C LEU A 240 -0.73 7.60 16.98
N GLY A 241 -0.59 8.84 17.46
CA GLY A 241 -1.75 9.68 17.77
C GLY A 241 -2.61 9.98 16.54
N VAL A 242 -1.99 10.21 15.38
CA VAL A 242 -2.71 10.40 14.11
C VAL A 242 -3.41 9.10 13.67
N LEU A 243 -2.74 7.96 13.78
CA LEU A 243 -3.31 6.64 13.46
C LEU A 243 -4.48 6.28 14.37
N GLU A 244 -4.37 6.52 15.67
CA GLU A 244 -5.46 6.27 16.63
C GLU A 244 -6.71 7.09 16.30
N ALA A 245 -6.53 8.36 15.92
CA ALA A 245 -7.64 9.22 15.47
C ALA A 245 -8.29 8.67 14.20
N GLN A 246 -7.47 8.22 13.22
CA GLN A 246 -7.96 7.61 11.99
C GLN A 246 -8.75 6.33 12.27
N ILE A 247 -8.20 5.42 13.06
CA ILE A 247 -8.87 4.15 13.36
C ILE A 247 -10.15 4.36 14.15
N ALA A 248 -10.18 5.32 15.10
CA ALA A 248 -11.40 5.66 15.83
C ALA A 248 -12.54 6.13 14.90
N ALA A 249 -12.21 6.81 13.80
CA ALA A 249 -13.17 7.16 12.74
C ALA A 249 -13.56 5.92 11.91
N LEU A 250 -12.59 5.13 11.47
CA LEU A 250 -12.80 3.93 10.66
C LEU A 250 -13.72 2.91 11.34
N LEU A 251 -13.57 2.68 12.64
CA LEU A 251 -14.43 1.76 13.40
C LEU A 251 -15.91 2.16 13.36
N LYS A 252 -16.20 3.47 13.30
CA LYS A 252 -17.58 3.98 13.18
C LYS A 252 -18.13 3.91 11.76
N LEU A 253 -17.26 3.88 10.76
CA LEU A 253 -17.62 3.95 9.35
C LEU A 253 -17.64 2.59 8.66
N GLN A 254 -17.27 1.51 9.38
CA GLN A 254 -17.33 0.16 8.84
C GLN A 254 -18.78 -0.23 8.56
N ALA A 255 -19.09 -0.62 7.33
CA ALA A 255 -20.42 -1.05 6.94
C ALA A 255 -20.82 -2.39 7.61
N PRO A 256 -22.11 -2.73 7.69
CA PRO A 256 -22.57 -4.02 8.22
C PRO A 256 -22.00 -5.24 7.49
N SER A 257 -21.62 -5.09 6.21
CA SER A 257 -20.91 -6.10 5.41
C SER A 257 -19.48 -6.38 5.91
N GLY A 258 -18.91 -5.50 6.74
CA GLY A 258 -17.50 -5.52 7.14
C GLY A 258 -16.58 -4.67 6.24
N ALA A 259 -17.10 -4.16 5.13
CA ALA A 259 -16.35 -3.33 4.18
C ALA A 259 -16.34 -1.83 4.56
N TRP A 260 -15.50 -1.06 3.86
CA TRP A 260 -15.53 0.40 3.84
C TRP A 260 -15.82 0.92 2.43
N ARG A 261 -16.31 2.14 2.38
CA ARG A 261 -16.72 2.80 1.14
C ARG A 261 -15.56 3.53 0.47
N THR A 262 -15.70 3.77 -0.84
CA THR A 262 -14.71 4.55 -1.60
C THR A 262 -14.57 5.99 -1.11
N LEU A 263 -15.68 6.62 -0.67
CA LEU A 263 -15.68 7.86 0.10
C LEU A 263 -16.16 7.53 1.51
N LEU A 264 -15.28 7.64 2.50
CA LEU A 264 -15.50 7.12 3.85
C LEU A 264 -16.67 7.80 4.56
N ASP A 265 -16.90 9.09 4.30
CA ASP A 265 -17.96 9.91 4.89
C ASP A 265 -19.23 9.97 4.04
N ASP A 266 -19.30 9.22 2.93
CA ASP A 266 -20.46 9.17 2.05
C ASP A 266 -21.13 7.78 2.08
N PRO A 267 -22.27 7.65 2.79
CA PRO A 267 -22.99 6.37 2.90
C PRO A 267 -23.63 5.91 1.58
N THR A 268 -23.64 6.76 0.55
CA THR A 268 -24.20 6.43 -0.78
C THR A 268 -23.15 5.95 -1.77
N SER A 269 -21.87 6.12 -1.45
CA SER A 269 -20.78 5.62 -2.30
C SER A 269 -20.64 4.10 -2.17
N TYR A 270 -20.05 3.46 -3.19
CA TYR A 270 -19.90 1.99 -3.21
C TYR A 270 -18.89 1.48 -2.17
N GLU A 271 -19.08 0.26 -1.70
CA GLU A 271 -18.10 -0.46 -0.88
C GLU A 271 -16.92 -0.89 -1.76
N GLU A 272 -15.69 -0.62 -1.28
CA GLU A 272 -14.47 -0.75 -2.05
C GLU A 272 -13.52 -1.75 -1.38
N ILE A 273 -13.19 -2.83 -2.08
CA ILE A 273 -12.55 -4.00 -1.46
C ILE A 273 -11.05 -3.82 -1.26
N SER A 274 -10.36 -3.03 -2.10
CA SER A 274 -8.93 -2.78 -1.84
C SER A 274 -8.71 -1.94 -0.57
N ALA A 275 -9.52 -0.91 -0.35
CA ALA A 275 -9.51 -0.15 0.90
C ALA A 275 -9.85 -1.04 2.11
N THR A 276 -10.89 -1.86 1.96
CA THR A 276 -11.32 -2.80 3.00
C THR A 276 -10.20 -3.77 3.38
N ALA A 277 -9.50 -4.31 2.40
CA ALA A 277 -8.36 -5.21 2.61
C ALA A 277 -7.19 -4.51 3.31
N GLY A 278 -6.85 -3.29 2.89
CA GLY A 278 -5.79 -2.49 3.53
C GLY A 278 -6.11 -2.16 4.98
N PHE A 279 -7.34 -1.73 5.29
CA PHE A 279 -7.78 -1.51 6.66
C PHE A 279 -7.80 -2.81 7.47
N GLY A 280 -8.30 -3.92 6.89
CA GLY A 280 -8.31 -5.23 7.52
C GLY A 280 -6.92 -5.69 7.94
N TYR A 281 -5.94 -5.60 7.02
CA TYR A 281 -4.53 -5.87 7.30
C TYR A 281 -4.02 -4.99 8.44
N GLY A 282 -4.18 -3.67 8.32
CA GLY A 282 -3.64 -2.73 9.29
C GLY A 282 -4.23 -2.93 10.70
N LEU A 283 -5.55 -3.11 10.80
CA LEU A 283 -6.24 -3.32 12.07
C LEU A 283 -5.82 -4.63 12.77
N MET A 284 -5.71 -5.73 12.02
CA MET A 284 -5.23 -7.00 12.56
C MET A 284 -3.77 -6.92 12.96
N LYS A 285 -2.90 -6.33 12.11
CA LYS A 285 -1.49 -6.12 12.40
C LYS A 285 -1.29 -5.23 13.62
N GLY A 286 -1.98 -4.09 13.70
CA GLY A 286 -1.88 -3.17 14.83
C GLY A 286 -2.22 -3.84 16.17
N ALA A 287 -3.27 -4.66 16.19
CA ALA A 287 -3.62 -5.45 17.37
C ALA A 287 -2.55 -6.51 17.69
N ARG A 288 -2.02 -7.22 16.68
CA ARG A 288 -1.00 -8.27 16.87
C ARG A 288 0.31 -7.72 17.44
N ILE A 289 0.76 -6.56 16.99
CA ILE A 289 2.01 -5.93 17.48
C ILE A 289 1.77 -5.07 18.74
N GLY A 290 0.61 -5.17 19.37
CA GLY A 290 0.31 -4.53 20.67
C GLY A 290 0.09 -3.02 20.60
N LEU A 291 -0.21 -2.46 19.43
CA LEU A 291 -0.50 -1.02 19.26
C LEU A 291 -1.98 -0.67 19.41
N GLY A 292 -2.87 -1.66 19.35
CA GLY A 292 -4.31 -1.44 19.42
C GLY A 292 -5.04 -2.47 20.26
N PRO A 293 -6.26 -2.13 20.74
CA PRO A 293 -7.10 -3.03 21.51
C PRO A 293 -7.67 -4.18 20.66
N ALA A 294 -8.23 -5.19 21.32
CA ALA A 294 -8.87 -6.35 20.67
C ALA A 294 -9.98 -5.97 19.66
N GLU A 295 -10.61 -4.80 19.84
CA GLU A 295 -11.62 -4.26 18.93
C GLU A 295 -11.07 -4.04 17.52
N TRP A 296 -9.79 -3.60 17.39
CA TRP A 296 -9.15 -3.48 16.08
C TRP A 296 -9.10 -4.83 15.36
N ARG A 297 -8.69 -5.88 16.08
CA ARG A 297 -8.66 -7.24 15.50
C ARG A 297 -10.06 -7.69 15.07
N GLN A 298 -11.08 -7.41 15.86
CA GLN A 298 -12.46 -7.78 15.52
C GLN A 298 -12.96 -7.09 14.25
N ALA A 299 -12.68 -5.78 14.11
CA ALA A 299 -13.01 -5.04 12.89
C ALA A 299 -12.22 -5.56 11.68
N GLY A 300 -10.93 -5.87 11.87
CA GLY A 300 -10.08 -6.46 10.85
C GLY A 300 -10.58 -7.84 10.39
N LEU A 301 -11.08 -8.68 11.29
CA LEU A 301 -11.67 -9.99 10.93
C LEU A 301 -12.98 -9.83 10.15
N ARG A 302 -13.82 -8.84 10.47
CA ARG A 302 -15.01 -8.54 9.63
C ARG A 302 -14.61 -8.09 8.22
N ALA A 303 -13.53 -7.31 8.12
CA ALA A 303 -12.98 -6.92 6.81
C ALA A 303 -12.44 -8.13 6.03
N LEU A 304 -11.77 -9.06 6.71
CA LEU A 304 -11.30 -10.31 6.12
C LEU A 304 -12.45 -11.12 5.53
N ASP A 305 -13.56 -11.26 6.27
CA ASP A 305 -14.77 -11.94 5.78
C ASP A 305 -15.33 -11.24 4.53
N ALA A 306 -15.37 -9.90 4.51
CA ALA A 306 -15.80 -9.12 3.35
C ALA A 306 -14.86 -9.30 2.14
N VAL A 307 -13.54 -9.33 2.36
CA VAL A 307 -12.55 -9.59 1.30
C VAL A 307 -12.75 -10.99 0.73
N LEU A 308 -12.86 -12.02 1.58
CA LEU A 308 -13.10 -13.41 1.13
C LEU A 308 -14.35 -13.55 0.28
N ALA A 309 -15.43 -12.87 0.65
CA ALA A 309 -16.68 -12.87 -0.12
C ALA A 309 -16.54 -12.25 -1.52
N ASN A 310 -15.47 -11.53 -1.78
CA ASN A 310 -15.16 -10.88 -3.06
C ASN A 310 -14.03 -11.55 -3.84
N VAL A 311 -13.51 -12.68 -3.39
CA VAL A 311 -12.52 -13.49 -4.14
C VAL A 311 -13.27 -14.48 -5.02
N GLY A 312 -13.16 -14.35 -6.34
CA GLY A 312 -13.76 -15.25 -7.30
C GLY A 312 -13.10 -16.64 -7.33
N ASP A 313 -13.74 -17.57 -8.01
CA ASP A 313 -13.17 -18.91 -8.22
C ASP A 313 -11.90 -18.88 -9.09
N ASP A 314 -11.75 -17.86 -9.93
CA ASP A 314 -10.57 -17.57 -10.73
C ASP A 314 -9.45 -16.89 -9.92
N GLY A 315 -9.67 -16.64 -8.64
CA GLY A 315 -8.72 -15.97 -7.75
C GLY A 315 -8.64 -14.45 -7.94
N VAL A 316 -9.58 -13.86 -8.67
CA VAL A 316 -9.61 -12.42 -8.91
C VAL A 316 -10.48 -11.73 -7.85
N VAL A 317 -10.01 -10.59 -7.33
CA VAL A 317 -10.76 -9.77 -6.37
C VAL A 317 -11.70 -8.83 -7.11
N ALA A 318 -12.99 -8.98 -6.83
CA ALA A 318 -14.04 -8.10 -7.35
C ALA A 318 -14.16 -6.80 -6.54
N ASN A 319 -14.89 -5.82 -7.07
CA ASN A 319 -15.21 -4.56 -6.41
C ASN A 319 -13.98 -3.75 -5.96
N VAL A 320 -12.94 -3.78 -6.76
CA VAL A 320 -11.73 -2.95 -6.62
C VAL A 320 -11.81 -1.78 -7.60
N SER A 321 -11.74 -0.55 -7.08
CA SER A 321 -11.71 0.64 -7.93
C SER A 321 -10.38 0.75 -8.66
N TYR A 322 -10.42 1.08 -9.96
CA TYR A 322 -9.22 1.28 -10.79
C TYR A 322 -8.33 2.42 -10.27
N GLY A 323 -7.09 2.50 -10.76
CA GLY A 323 -6.10 3.50 -10.39
C GLY A 323 -6.68 4.91 -10.35
N THR A 324 -6.64 5.53 -9.17
CA THR A 324 -7.38 6.75 -8.89
C THR A 324 -6.48 7.96 -9.05
N ARG A 325 -6.82 8.82 -9.98
CA ARG A 325 -6.22 10.14 -10.12
C ARG A 325 -6.82 11.13 -9.10
N MET A 326 -6.23 12.32 -8.99
CA MET A 326 -6.78 13.37 -8.14
C MET A 326 -8.11 13.90 -8.70
N GLY A 327 -9.18 13.71 -7.95
CA GLY A 327 -10.51 14.23 -8.28
C GLY A 327 -10.68 15.69 -7.84
N HIS A 328 -11.33 16.50 -8.67
CA HIS A 328 -11.67 17.89 -8.36
C HIS A 328 -13.08 18.05 -7.79
N ASP A 329 -13.87 16.97 -7.81
CA ASP A 329 -15.16 16.85 -7.16
C ASP A 329 -15.37 15.42 -6.62
N LEU A 330 -16.38 15.22 -5.77
CA LEU A 330 -16.65 13.92 -5.14
C LEU A 330 -17.31 12.93 -6.11
N GLN A 331 -17.93 13.41 -7.18
CA GLN A 331 -18.54 12.53 -8.19
C GLN A 331 -17.47 11.72 -8.93
N PHE A 332 -16.31 12.33 -9.21
CA PHE A 332 -15.16 11.64 -9.78
C PHE A 332 -14.86 10.32 -9.05
N TYR A 333 -14.85 10.33 -7.71
CA TYR A 333 -14.54 9.12 -6.92
C TYR A 333 -15.66 8.07 -6.94
N ARG A 334 -16.94 8.50 -7.13
CA ARG A 334 -18.05 7.57 -7.28
C ARG A 334 -18.08 6.89 -8.64
N ASP A 335 -17.52 7.53 -9.65
CA ASP A 335 -17.56 7.07 -11.05
C ASP A 335 -16.31 6.25 -11.45
N ILE A 336 -15.36 6.02 -10.53
CA ILE A 336 -14.18 5.21 -10.83
C ILE A 336 -14.63 3.79 -11.18
N PRO A 337 -14.22 3.26 -12.35
CA PRO A 337 -14.61 1.93 -12.76
C PRO A 337 -14.01 0.86 -11.85
N LEU A 338 -14.77 -0.20 -11.60
CA LEU A 338 -14.33 -1.35 -10.84
C LEU A 338 -13.71 -2.39 -11.79
N GLN A 339 -12.50 -2.85 -11.45
CA GLN A 339 -11.84 -3.91 -12.20
C GLN A 339 -10.73 -4.60 -11.40
N PRO A 340 -10.32 -5.81 -11.82
CA PRO A 340 -9.17 -6.50 -11.25
C PRO A 340 -7.87 -5.69 -11.40
N THR A 341 -7.07 -5.65 -10.34
CA THR A 341 -5.81 -4.90 -10.31
C THR A 341 -4.77 -5.61 -9.45
N GLY A 342 -3.49 -5.43 -9.75
CA GLY A 342 -2.40 -6.01 -8.96
C GLY A 342 -2.43 -5.59 -7.49
N TYR A 343 -2.74 -4.33 -7.20
CA TYR A 343 -2.84 -3.84 -5.82
C TYR A 343 -4.09 -4.35 -5.07
N GLY A 344 -5.20 -4.57 -5.77
CA GLY A 344 -6.39 -5.19 -5.17
C GLY A 344 -6.09 -6.61 -4.71
N GLN A 345 -5.44 -7.39 -5.57
CA GLN A 345 -4.94 -8.73 -5.24
C GLN A 345 -3.98 -8.69 -4.05
N ALA A 346 -3.01 -7.77 -4.08
CA ALA A 346 -1.98 -7.65 -3.05
C ALA A 346 -2.54 -7.30 -1.67
N LEU A 347 -3.44 -6.31 -1.60
CA LEU A 347 -4.07 -5.91 -0.34
C LEU A 347 -4.93 -7.05 0.22
N ALA A 348 -5.64 -7.80 -0.64
CA ALA A 348 -6.34 -9.01 -0.23
C ALA A 348 -5.37 -10.07 0.31
N ILE A 349 -4.24 -10.31 -0.36
CA ILE A 349 -3.19 -11.22 0.12
C ILE A 349 -2.67 -10.78 1.50
N LEU A 350 -2.36 -9.49 1.68
CA LEU A 350 -1.91 -8.95 2.96
C LEU A 350 -2.95 -9.17 4.07
N CYS A 351 -4.22 -8.86 3.79
CA CYS A 351 -5.31 -9.04 4.74
C CYS A 351 -5.49 -10.50 5.14
N LEU A 352 -5.57 -11.40 4.16
CA LEU A 352 -5.75 -12.84 4.41
C LEU A 352 -4.54 -13.46 5.10
N ALA A 353 -3.32 -13.10 4.69
CA ALA A 353 -2.11 -13.58 5.32
C ALA A 353 -2.01 -13.14 6.78
N GLU A 354 -2.42 -11.90 7.11
CA GLU A 354 -2.45 -11.41 8.48
C GLU A 354 -3.52 -12.13 9.32
N GLY A 355 -4.61 -12.56 8.70
CA GLY A 355 -5.66 -13.37 9.33
C GLY A 355 -5.28 -14.81 9.65
N LEU A 356 -4.18 -15.34 9.05
CA LEU A 356 -3.66 -16.65 9.43
C LEU A 356 -3.05 -16.55 10.84
N GLU A 357 -3.56 -17.36 11.76
CA GLU A 357 -2.94 -17.48 13.09
C GLU A 357 -1.52 -18.02 12.93
N ASN A 358 -0.55 -17.36 13.57
CA ASN A 358 0.83 -17.81 13.55
C ASN A 358 1.00 -18.90 14.63
N PRO A 359 1.29 -20.18 14.27
CA PRO A 359 1.43 -21.24 15.26
C PRO A 359 2.50 -20.98 16.32
N ASN A 360 3.48 -20.11 16.01
CA ASN A 360 4.59 -19.77 16.90
C ASN A 360 4.27 -18.64 17.91
N GLU A 361 3.21 -17.86 17.71
CA GLU A 361 2.81 -16.80 18.62
C GLU A 361 1.90 -17.29 19.78
N MET A 362 1.34 -18.51 19.66
CA MET A 362 0.53 -19.14 20.71
C MET A 362 1.36 -19.71 21.87
N THR A 363 2.68 -19.86 21.72
CA THR A 363 3.56 -20.45 22.74
C THR A 363 4.18 -19.45 23.70
N GLU A 364 4.09 -18.14 23.45
CA GLU A 364 4.65 -17.11 24.37
C GLU A 364 3.61 -16.46 25.29
N ALA A 365 2.33 -16.80 25.16
CA ALA A 365 1.22 -16.26 25.97
C ALA A 365 0.59 -17.27 26.93
N ALA A 366 1.27 -18.39 27.20
CA ALA A 366 0.82 -19.42 28.15
C ALA A 366 1.69 -19.48 29.42
#